data_340a40875236b5bcb2e69f9f00735f14
#
_entry.id   340a40875236b5bcb2e69f9f00735f14
#
_cell.length_a   1.000
_cell.length_b   1.000
_cell.length_c   1.000
_cell.angle_alpha   90.00
_cell.angle_beta   90.00
_cell.angle_gamma   90.00
#
_symmetry.space_group_name_H-M   'P 1'
#
loop_
_entity.id
_entity.type
_entity.pdbx_description
1 polymer ?
#
loop_
_entity_poly.entity_id
_entity_poly.type
_entity_poly.pdbx_seq_one_letter_code
_entity_poly.pdbx_strand_id
1 'polypeptide(L)'
;MENLIHVQKTFEKIVYVDKKVNNREFEDCVFKNCDLSNSDFSYSSFMDCEFIDCNLAMTKLSGTSLKGVLFKNCKLLGIQFEECDDFLFNVNFEE
;
A
#
# COMPACT_ATOMS: atom_id res chain seq x y z
N MET A 1 3.57 4.88 11.58
CA MET A 1 2.88 3.61 11.27
C MET A 1 3.18 2.51 12.28
N GLU A 2 3.20 2.83 13.56
CA GLU A 2 3.54 1.82 14.57
C GLU A 2 2.33 1.02 15.03
N ASN A 3 1.12 1.59 14.93
CA ASN A 3 -0.08 0.85 15.28
C ASN A 3 -0.37 -0.22 14.22
N LEU A 4 -1.04 -1.29 14.64
CA LEU A 4 -1.40 -2.36 13.71
C LEU A 4 -2.61 -2.03 12.86
N ILE A 5 -3.50 -1.15 13.35
CA ILE A 5 -4.76 -0.82 12.67
C ILE A 5 -4.85 0.69 12.52
N HIS A 6 -5.14 1.11 11.28
CA HIS A 6 -5.29 2.53 10.94
C HIS A 6 -6.61 2.71 10.20
N VAL A 7 -7.44 3.64 10.65
CA VAL A 7 -8.73 3.93 10.04
C VAL A 7 -8.85 5.41 9.78
N GLN A 8 -9.25 5.77 8.54
CA GLN A 8 -9.53 7.15 8.13
C GLN A 8 -8.36 8.09 8.41
N LYS A 9 -7.14 7.64 8.08
CA LYS A 9 -5.94 8.44 8.28
C LYS A 9 -5.34 8.86 6.95
N THR A 10 -4.70 10.03 6.96
CA THR A 10 -3.92 10.51 5.83
C THR A 10 -2.45 10.55 6.24
N PHE A 11 -1.63 9.87 5.46
CA PHE A 11 -0.19 9.84 5.63
C PHE A 11 0.42 10.68 4.51
N GLU A 12 1.14 11.72 4.85
CA GLU A 12 1.68 12.64 3.85
C GLU A 12 3.17 12.81 4.03
N LYS A 13 3.91 12.69 2.92
CA LYS A 13 5.36 12.88 2.88
C LYS A 13 6.13 11.96 3.81
N ILE A 14 5.61 10.76 4.04
CA ILE A 14 6.29 9.77 4.87
C ILE A 14 7.33 9.06 4.02
N VAL A 15 8.52 8.92 4.57
CA VAL A 15 9.60 8.15 3.95
C VAL A 15 9.79 6.88 4.76
N TYR A 16 9.40 5.77 4.16
CA TYR A 16 9.42 4.46 4.83
C TYR A 16 10.10 3.45 3.93
N VAL A 17 11.33 3.76 3.55
CA VAL A 17 12.14 2.96 2.62
C VAL A 17 12.76 1.79 3.37
N ASP A 18 12.71 0.59 2.78
CA ASP A 18 13.31 -0.63 3.34
C ASP A 18 12.76 -1.00 4.72
N LYS A 19 11.52 -0.64 5.02
CA LYS A 19 10.92 -0.91 6.33
C LYS A 19 10.00 -2.12 6.28
N LYS A 20 9.89 -2.82 7.40
CA LYS A 20 8.90 -3.87 7.55
C LYS A 20 7.63 -3.28 8.16
N VAL A 21 6.57 -3.30 7.37
CA VAL A 21 5.26 -2.79 7.79
C VAL A 21 4.23 -3.91 7.60
N ASN A 22 4.64 -5.14 7.88
CA ASN A 22 3.80 -6.30 7.65
C ASN A 22 2.76 -6.48 8.76
N ASN A 23 1.71 -7.24 8.44
CA ASN A 23 0.61 -7.53 9.36
C ASN A 23 -0.11 -6.28 9.88
N ARG A 24 -0.25 -5.26 9.02
CA ARG A 24 -0.97 -4.02 9.34
C ARG A 24 -2.33 -4.02 8.63
N GLU A 25 -3.28 -3.27 9.19
CA GLU A 25 -4.57 -3.07 8.54
C GLU A 25 -4.80 -1.58 8.33
N PHE A 26 -5.20 -1.23 7.12
CA PHE A 26 -5.49 0.16 6.73
C PHE A 26 -6.88 0.18 6.11
N GLU A 27 -7.77 1.02 6.64
CA GLU A 27 -9.13 1.20 6.13
C GLU A 27 -9.39 2.68 5.92
N ASP A 28 -9.88 3.03 4.74
CA ASP A 28 -10.18 4.43 4.38
C ASP A 28 -8.98 5.35 4.58
N CYS A 29 -7.78 4.87 4.29
CA CYS A 29 -6.56 5.66 4.44
C CYS A 29 -6.09 6.22 3.11
N VAL A 30 -5.42 7.37 3.18
CA VAL A 30 -4.84 8.01 2.00
C VAL A 30 -3.34 8.21 2.26
N PHE A 31 -2.53 7.80 1.28
CA PHE A 31 -1.08 7.99 1.31
C PHE A 31 -0.74 8.98 0.19
N LYS A 32 -0.19 10.14 0.55
CA LYS A 32 0.17 11.20 -0.40
C LYS A 32 1.65 11.49 -0.37
N ASN A 33 2.27 11.52 -1.53
CA ASN A 33 3.67 11.91 -1.67
C ASN A 33 4.58 11.12 -0.74
N CYS A 34 4.31 9.83 -0.57
CA CYS A 34 5.10 8.97 0.30
C CYS A 34 6.11 8.19 -0.51
N ASP A 35 7.28 7.96 0.08
CA ASP A 35 8.26 7.04 -0.47
C ASP A 35 8.24 5.76 0.36
N LEU A 36 7.65 4.72 -0.21
CA LEU A 36 7.50 3.42 0.45
C LEU A 36 8.29 2.36 -0.29
N SER A 37 9.26 2.76 -1.11
CA SER A 37 10.01 1.84 -1.94
C SER A 37 10.75 0.80 -1.11
N ASN A 38 10.81 -0.41 -1.63
CA ASN A 38 11.48 -1.55 -1.01
C ASN A 38 10.95 -1.93 0.38
N SER A 39 9.78 -1.42 0.76
CA SER A 39 9.17 -1.79 2.04
C SER A 39 8.46 -3.13 1.92
N ASP A 40 8.28 -3.78 3.05
CA ASP A 40 7.61 -5.07 3.13
C ASP A 40 6.25 -4.88 3.82
N PHE A 41 5.20 -4.92 3.01
CA PHE A 41 3.82 -4.85 3.49
C PHE A 41 3.14 -6.23 3.48
N SER A 42 3.93 -7.30 3.45
CA SER A 42 3.38 -8.65 3.36
C SER A 42 2.35 -8.91 4.47
N TYR A 43 1.28 -9.60 4.09
CA TYR A 43 0.19 -10.00 4.98
C TYR A 43 -0.54 -8.83 5.62
N SER A 44 -0.43 -7.65 5.02
CA SER A 44 -1.22 -6.48 5.43
C SER A 44 -2.53 -6.44 4.65
N SER A 45 -3.45 -5.59 5.09
CA SER A 45 -4.72 -5.41 4.42
C SER A 45 -4.95 -3.93 4.17
N PHE A 46 -5.31 -3.60 2.93
CA PHE A 46 -5.68 -2.25 2.54
C PHE A 46 -7.11 -2.30 2.00
N MET A 47 -8.03 -1.64 2.67
CA MET A 47 -9.43 -1.59 2.27
C MET A 47 -9.83 -0.13 2.03
N ASP A 48 -10.31 0.15 0.82
CA ASP A 48 -10.77 1.48 0.42
C ASP A 48 -9.69 2.54 0.63
N CYS A 49 -8.47 2.20 0.27
CA CYS A 49 -7.31 3.09 0.43
C CYS A 49 -6.88 3.70 -0.89
N GLU A 50 -6.20 4.84 -0.82
CA GLU A 50 -5.65 5.51 -2.00
C GLU A 50 -4.18 5.81 -1.80
N PHE A 51 -3.40 5.55 -2.83
CA PHE A 51 -2.00 5.94 -2.90
C PHE A 51 -1.87 6.97 -4.01
N ILE A 52 -1.50 8.19 -3.67
CA ILE A 52 -1.43 9.31 -4.62
C ILE A 52 -0.02 9.86 -4.63
N ASP A 53 0.59 9.93 -5.80
CA ASP A 53 1.94 10.45 -5.99
C ASP A 53 2.96 9.75 -5.10
N CYS A 54 2.85 8.43 -4.97
CA CYS A 54 3.73 7.65 -4.10
C CYS A 54 4.73 6.85 -4.92
N ASN A 55 5.89 6.61 -4.33
CA ASN A 55 6.87 5.68 -4.86
C ASN A 55 6.73 4.35 -4.12
N LEU A 56 6.22 3.33 -4.82
CA LEU A 56 6.02 2.00 -4.26
C LEU A 56 6.91 0.98 -4.97
N ALA A 57 7.94 1.44 -5.66
CA ALA A 57 8.82 0.54 -6.41
C ALA A 57 9.39 -0.54 -5.49
N MET A 58 9.36 -1.78 -5.97
CA MET A 58 9.94 -2.94 -5.29
C MET A 58 9.32 -3.24 -3.93
N THR A 59 8.14 -2.70 -3.65
CA THR A 59 7.40 -3.02 -2.41
C THR A 59 6.95 -4.47 -2.44
N LYS A 60 7.08 -5.16 -1.32
CA LYS A 60 6.67 -6.57 -1.19
C LYS A 60 5.24 -6.64 -0.68
N LEU A 61 4.42 -7.41 -1.41
CA LEU A 61 2.99 -7.52 -1.13
C LEU A 61 2.54 -8.99 -0.99
N SER A 62 3.43 -9.88 -0.55
CA SER A 62 3.07 -11.29 -0.40
C SER A 62 1.91 -11.45 0.58
N GLY A 63 0.83 -12.10 0.15
CA GLY A 63 -0.34 -12.34 0.99
C GLY A 63 -1.08 -11.07 1.41
N THR A 64 -0.77 -9.93 0.79
CA THR A 64 -1.42 -8.66 1.11
C THR A 64 -2.80 -8.60 0.46
N SER A 65 -3.79 -8.14 1.21
CA SER A 65 -5.14 -7.94 0.68
C SER A 65 -5.29 -6.51 0.16
N LEU A 66 -5.73 -6.38 -1.09
CA LEU A 66 -5.99 -5.08 -1.71
C LEU A 66 -7.45 -5.07 -2.17
N LYS A 67 -8.30 -4.36 -1.44
CA LYS A 67 -9.74 -4.29 -1.70
C LYS A 67 -10.16 -2.84 -1.85
N GLY A 68 -10.59 -2.46 -3.06
CA GLY A 68 -10.97 -1.08 -3.33
C GLY A 68 -9.81 -0.11 -3.22
N VAL A 69 -8.64 -0.48 -3.74
CA VAL A 69 -7.44 0.35 -3.63
C VAL A 69 -7.19 1.08 -4.94
N LEU A 70 -6.94 2.39 -4.84
CA LEU A 70 -6.61 3.23 -5.97
C LEU A 70 -5.13 3.62 -5.91
N PHE A 71 -4.44 3.42 -7.03
CA PHE A 71 -3.07 3.91 -7.21
C PHE A 71 -3.10 5.03 -8.26
N LYS A 72 -2.87 6.25 -7.84
CA LYS A 72 -2.91 7.41 -8.74
C LYS A 72 -1.51 8.02 -8.84
N ASN A 73 -1.00 8.05 -10.07
CA ASN A 73 0.31 8.64 -10.36
C ASN A 73 1.42 8.08 -9.46
N CYS A 74 1.49 6.75 -9.37
CA CYS A 74 2.45 6.07 -8.50
C CYS A 74 3.50 5.34 -9.32
N LYS A 75 4.69 5.19 -8.73
CA LYS A 75 5.71 4.30 -9.28
C LYS A 75 5.47 2.91 -8.72
N LEU A 76 5.23 1.95 -9.62
CA LEU A 76 4.88 0.59 -9.26
C LEU A 76 5.88 -0.44 -9.82
N LEU A 77 7.05 0.01 -10.22
CA LEU A 77 8.06 -0.86 -10.82
C LEU A 77 8.43 -1.99 -9.86
N GLY A 78 8.42 -3.20 -10.36
CA GLY A 78 8.87 -4.36 -9.59
C GLY A 78 7.88 -4.91 -8.58
N ILE A 79 6.66 -4.37 -8.52
CA ILE A 79 5.62 -4.94 -7.66
C ILE A 79 5.06 -6.19 -8.34
N GLN A 80 4.92 -7.24 -7.56
CA GLN A 80 4.36 -8.51 -8.00
C GLN A 80 2.95 -8.66 -7.43
N PHE A 81 1.97 -8.10 -8.14
CA PHE A 81 0.57 -8.15 -7.69
C PHE A 81 0.02 -9.58 -7.63
N GLU A 82 0.61 -10.50 -8.38
CA GLU A 82 0.19 -11.90 -8.35
C GLU A 82 0.47 -12.58 -7.01
N GLU A 83 1.31 -11.98 -6.17
CA GLU A 83 1.59 -12.50 -4.84
C GLU A 83 0.59 -12.03 -3.79
N CYS A 84 -0.29 -11.09 -4.15
CA CYS A 84 -1.33 -10.63 -3.25
C CYS A 84 -2.38 -11.71 -3.02
N ASP A 85 -3.09 -11.57 -1.88
CA ASP A 85 -4.28 -12.38 -1.64
C ASP A 85 -5.30 -12.04 -2.73
N ASP A 86 -5.81 -13.06 -3.43
CA ASP A 86 -6.72 -12.84 -4.55
C ASP A 86 -8.18 -12.79 -4.13
N PHE A 87 -8.49 -12.97 -2.86
CA PHE A 87 -9.86 -12.88 -2.37
C PHE A 87 -10.33 -11.43 -2.37
N LEU A 88 -11.32 -11.13 -3.21
CA LEU A 88 -11.87 -9.78 -3.39
C LEU A 88 -10.81 -8.76 -3.84
N PHE A 89 -9.77 -9.22 -4.51
CA PHE A 89 -8.75 -8.33 -5.06
C PHE A 89 -9.39 -7.32 -6.01
N ASN A 90 -9.22 -6.03 -5.70
CA ASN A 90 -9.82 -4.96 -6.50
C ASN A 90 -8.91 -3.74 -6.43
N VAL A 91 -8.26 -3.42 -7.54
CA VAL A 91 -7.40 -2.25 -7.63
C VAL A 91 -7.72 -1.46 -8.88
N ASN A 92 -7.52 -0.15 -8.82
CA ASN A 92 -7.65 0.76 -9.95
C ASN A 92 -6.38 1.59 -10.06
N PHE A 93 -6.01 1.90 -11.29
CA PHE A 93 -4.81 2.68 -11.59
C PHE A 93 -5.21 3.92 -12.37
N GLU A 94 -4.71 5.09 -11.92
CA GLU A 94 -4.90 6.36 -12.62
C GLU A 94 -3.56 7.06 -12.76
N GLU A 95 -3.43 7.82 -13.83
CA GLU A 95 -2.25 8.63 -14.06
C GLU A 95 -2.46 10.09 -13.71
#